data_a939289497e72478f3bf387f084af66a
#
_entry.id   a939289497e72478f3bf387f084af66a
#
_cell.length_a   1.000
_cell.length_b   1.000
_cell.length_c   1.000
_cell.angle_alpha   90.00
_cell.angle_beta   90.00
_cell.angle_gamma   90.00
#
_symmetry.space_group_name_H-M   'P 1'
#
loop_
_entity.id
_entity.type
_entity.pdbx_description
1 polymer ?
#
loop_
_entity_poly.entity_id
_entity_poly.type
_entity_poly.pdbx_seq_one_letter_code
_entity_poly.pdbx_strand_id
1 'polypeptide(L)'
;AVNQSWNGALAPGASTSFGFVVSGTGDPVNCTVNGASCAGGGNPGNPGAPATPGGLRVTGTTASSVSLAWNAVSGTVTGYRVYEGSTVKATVTGTSATVSGLAACSGHSYTVTAYNGSGESAKSAAVAATTSGCTGGGGGAMAAAPYLYPGWGDPPAPSTVMGATGIKWFTIAFVLSGGGCTPAWDGSGPLTGGTHAATIAAIKAAGGDVIPSFGGWSGNKLGPNCSSAAALAGAYQQVINAYGLKAIDIDIENSDEFENEVVQDRILDALKIVKQNNPGIKTIITFGTSTTGPSYYGTRLINQAAAKGAGIDVFTIMPFDFGGGANMYQSTVNAAEGLKTALKNAFGWSDATAYAHMGLSGMNGLSDQQELTSPATWTQIRDWAKARGLARFTFWSVNRDRPCPGGGVVANCSGIAQNTWEFTGITAGF
;
A
#
# COMPACT_ATOMS: atom_id res chain seq x y z
N ALA A 1 43.60 -29.01 -12.62
CA ALA A 1 44.12 -27.68 -12.22
C ALA A 1 44.89 -27.87 -10.91
N VAL A 2 46.00 -27.16 -10.77
CA VAL A 2 46.79 -27.11 -9.53
C VAL A 2 46.72 -25.70 -8.96
N ASN A 3 46.77 -25.59 -7.64
CA ASN A 3 46.78 -24.30 -6.97
C ASN A 3 48.04 -23.47 -7.35
N GLN A 4 47.82 -22.20 -7.51
CA GLN A 4 48.88 -21.20 -7.64
C GLN A 4 49.05 -20.47 -6.30
N SER A 5 50.14 -19.78 -6.13
CA SER A 5 50.45 -19.05 -4.88
C SER A 5 49.41 -18.02 -4.47
N TRP A 6 48.60 -17.55 -5.42
CA TRP A 6 47.56 -16.53 -5.22
C TRP A 6 46.15 -17.09 -4.93
N ASN A 7 45.95 -18.42 -5.16
CA ASN A 7 44.61 -19.02 -4.95
C ASN A 7 44.62 -20.33 -4.14
N GLY A 8 45.74 -20.66 -3.54
CA GLY A 8 45.97 -21.92 -2.85
C GLY A 8 45.49 -21.98 -1.41
N ALA A 9 45.31 -20.84 -0.76
CA ALA A 9 44.83 -20.77 0.62
C ALA A 9 43.76 -19.70 0.75
N LEU A 10 42.53 -20.12 1.03
CA LEU A 10 41.39 -19.21 1.30
C LEU A 10 41.03 -19.28 2.78
N ALA A 11 40.84 -18.11 3.40
CA ALA A 11 40.31 -18.06 4.76
C ALA A 11 38.85 -18.61 4.81
N PRO A 12 38.38 -19.11 5.96
CA PRO A 12 36.99 -19.55 6.10
C PRO A 12 35.99 -18.47 5.65
N GLY A 13 35.11 -18.82 4.71
CA GLY A 13 34.13 -17.90 4.12
C GLY A 13 34.62 -17.06 2.93
N ALA A 14 35.91 -17.11 2.58
CA ALA A 14 36.44 -16.47 1.38
C ALA A 14 36.17 -17.31 0.12
N SER A 15 35.99 -16.65 -1.02
CA SER A 15 35.78 -17.28 -2.33
C SER A 15 36.81 -16.78 -3.35
N THR A 16 37.09 -17.63 -4.33
CA THR A 16 37.89 -17.23 -5.50
C THR A 16 37.16 -17.75 -6.76
N SER A 17 37.42 -17.07 -7.88
CA SER A 17 36.92 -17.46 -9.19
C SER A 17 38.09 -17.90 -10.06
N PHE A 18 37.92 -18.95 -10.86
CA PHE A 18 38.83 -19.33 -11.89
C PHE A 18 38.09 -19.57 -13.19
N GLY A 19 38.76 -19.26 -14.29
CA GLY A 19 38.25 -19.52 -15.63
C GLY A 19 39.16 -20.51 -16.37
N PHE A 20 38.59 -21.28 -17.29
CA PHE A 20 39.34 -22.13 -18.20
C PHE A 20 38.71 -22.01 -19.60
N VAL A 21 39.59 -22.19 -20.60
CA VAL A 21 39.17 -22.22 -22.00
C VAL A 21 39.10 -23.69 -22.41
N VAL A 22 37.97 -24.11 -22.94
CA VAL A 22 37.80 -25.44 -23.52
C VAL A 22 37.61 -25.34 -25.02
N SER A 23 38.19 -26.30 -25.75
CA SER A 23 37.91 -26.51 -27.16
C SER A 23 36.84 -27.58 -27.29
N GLY A 24 35.61 -27.16 -27.64
CA GLY A 24 34.45 -28.09 -27.82
C GLY A 24 33.14 -27.41 -27.48
N THR A 25 32.02 -28.06 -27.87
CA THR A 25 30.65 -27.59 -27.64
C THR A 25 29.97 -28.48 -26.60
N GLY A 26 30.38 -28.45 -25.37
CA GLY A 26 29.75 -29.25 -24.30
C GLY A 26 30.11 -28.74 -22.92
N ASP A 27 29.22 -28.88 -21.97
CA ASP A 27 29.49 -28.57 -20.57
C ASP A 27 30.56 -29.51 -20.01
N PRO A 28 31.42 -29.05 -19.09
CA PRO A 28 32.41 -29.87 -18.43
C PRO A 28 31.76 -31.08 -17.72
N VAL A 29 32.13 -32.29 -18.07
CA VAL A 29 31.69 -33.49 -17.38
C VAL A 29 32.76 -33.97 -16.38
N ASN A 30 32.32 -34.52 -15.26
CA ASN A 30 33.18 -35.07 -14.19
C ASN A 30 34.11 -34.01 -13.52
N CYS A 31 33.66 -32.76 -13.47
CA CYS A 31 34.35 -31.74 -12.69
C CYS A 31 34.25 -32.02 -11.19
N THR A 32 35.38 -32.01 -10.50
CA THR A 32 35.44 -32.14 -9.04
C THR A 32 36.40 -31.13 -8.44
N VAL A 33 36.06 -30.59 -7.28
CA VAL A 33 36.93 -29.74 -6.41
C VAL A 33 37.06 -30.45 -5.08
N ASN A 34 38.29 -30.81 -4.70
CA ASN A 34 38.56 -31.62 -3.48
C ASN A 34 37.73 -32.92 -3.41
N GLY A 35 37.51 -33.57 -4.55
CA GLY A 35 36.72 -34.77 -4.63
C GLY A 35 35.19 -34.61 -4.70
N ALA A 36 34.70 -33.38 -4.58
CA ALA A 36 33.28 -33.07 -4.74
C ALA A 36 32.97 -32.59 -6.17
N SER A 37 31.85 -33.01 -6.75
CA SER A 37 31.41 -32.64 -8.11
C SER A 37 31.19 -31.13 -8.24
N CYS A 38 31.70 -30.51 -9.32
CA CYS A 38 31.47 -29.11 -9.65
C CYS A 38 30.14 -28.88 -10.42
N ALA A 39 29.48 -29.93 -10.88
CA ALA A 39 28.16 -29.80 -11.50
C ALA A 39 27.15 -29.38 -10.42
N GLY A 40 26.67 -28.16 -10.51
CA GLY A 40 25.78 -27.56 -9.51
C GLY A 40 24.57 -28.45 -9.19
N GLY A 41 24.39 -28.80 -7.91
CA GLY A 41 23.18 -29.41 -7.42
C GLY A 41 23.29 -30.51 -6.36
N GLY A 42 24.47 -31.02 -6.04
CA GLY A 42 24.62 -31.95 -4.93
C GLY A 42 25.06 -31.27 -3.63
N ASN A 43 24.52 -31.68 -2.50
CA ASN A 43 25.02 -31.25 -1.19
C ASN A 43 26.47 -31.74 -1.03
N PRO A 44 27.50 -30.89 -0.86
CA PRO A 44 28.90 -31.34 -0.78
C PRO A 44 29.21 -32.32 0.35
N GLY A 45 28.29 -32.46 1.28
CA GLY A 45 28.44 -33.37 2.46
C GLY A 45 27.81 -34.75 2.33
N ASN A 46 27.07 -35.05 1.26
CA ASN A 46 26.38 -36.34 1.16
C ASN A 46 26.32 -36.87 -0.29
N PRO A 47 27.35 -37.66 -0.75
CA PRO A 47 27.34 -38.30 -2.07
C PRO A 47 26.16 -39.27 -2.18
N GLY A 48 25.24 -39.00 -3.11
CA GLY A 48 24.02 -39.80 -3.30
C GLY A 48 22.71 -39.10 -2.90
N ALA A 49 22.76 -37.94 -2.23
CA ALA A 49 21.59 -37.10 -2.05
C ALA A 49 21.14 -36.48 -3.39
N PRO A 50 19.82 -36.22 -3.59
CA PRO A 50 19.33 -35.62 -4.82
C PRO A 50 19.89 -34.20 -5.06
N ALA A 51 19.82 -33.75 -6.29
CA ALA A 51 20.11 -32.35 -6.64
C ALA A 51 19.07 -31.39 -6.02
N THR A 52 19.44 -30.13 -5.86
CA THR A 52 18.54 -29.07 -5.36
C THR A 52 17.41 -28.80 -6.36
N PRO A 53 16.13 -28.81 -5.94
CA PRO A 53 15.02 -28.46 -6.81
C PRO A 53 15.10 -27.02 -7.31
N GLY A 54 14.92 -26.82 -8.62
CA GLY A 54 14.84 -25.51 -9.25
C GLY A 54 13.41 -25.10 -9.58
N GLY A 55 13.21 -23.83 -9.95
CA GLY A 55 11.91 -23.33 -10.45
C GLY A 55 10.79 -23.30 -9.40
N LEU A 56 11.14 -23.17 -8.12
CA LEU A 56 10.13 -22.97 -7.07
C LEU A 56 9.35 -21.69 -7.33
N ARG A 57 8.02 -21.81 -7.34
CA ARG A 57 7.09 -20.70 -7.61
C ARG A 57 5.79 -20.89 -6.84
N VAL A 58 5.13 -19.76 -6.57
CA VAL A 58 3.75 -19.73 -6.05
C VAL A 58 2.79 -19.98 -7.21
N THR A 59 1.84 -20.89 -7.06
CA THR A 59 0.80 -21.19 -8.05
C THR A 59 -0.58 -20.73 -7.63
N GLY A 60 -0.76 -20.39 -6.36
CA GLY A 60 -2.01 -19.83 -5.85
C GLY A 60 -1.91 -19.52 -4.36
N THR A 61 -2.76 -18.61 -3.90
CA THR A 61 -2.91 -18.25 -2.49
C THR A 61 -4.39 -18.17 -2.12
N THR A 62 -4.73 -18.56 -0.89
CA THR A 62 -6.03 -18.33 -0.26
C THR A 62 -5.82 -17.57 1.05
N ALA A 63 -6.90 -17.29 1.77
CA ALA A 63 -6.80 -16.64 3.08
C ALA A 63 -6.06 -17.49 4.13
N SER A 64 -5.90 -18.79 3.90
CA SER A 64 -5.31 -19.71 4.88
C SER A 64 -4.31 -20.69 4.27
N SER A 65 -3.92 -20.52 3.01
CA SER A 65 -3.00 -21.42 2.33
C SER A 65 -2.19 -20.76 1.21
N VAL A 66 -1.02 -21.36 0.92
CA VAL A 66 -0.16 -21.06 -0.22
C VAL A 66 0.11 -22.35 -0.98
N SER A 67 -0.16 -22.36 -2.28
CA SER A 67 0.16 -23.46 -3.19
C SER A 67 1.47 -23.18 -3.93
N LEU A 68 2.35 -24.16 -3.94
CA LEU A 68 3.71 -24.08 -4.48
C LEU A 68 3.92 -25.17 -5.53
N ALA A 69 4.76 -24.92 -6.53
CA ALA A 69 5.24 -25.91 -7.47
C ALA A 69 6.72 -25.66 -7.79
N TRP A 70 7.41 -26.70 -8.20
CA TRP A 70 8.82 -26.69 -8.57
C TRP A 70 9.11 -27.69 -9.70
N ASN A 71 10.33 -27.67 -10.23
CA ASN A 71 10.74 -28.60 -11.26
C ASN A 71 11.16 -29.93 -10.64
N ALA A 72 10.84 -31.03 -11.31
CA ALA A 72 11.30 -32.36 -10.91
C ALA A 72 12.84 -32.42 -10.94
N VAL A 73 13.41 -33.11 -9.96
CA VAL A 73 14.84 -33.40 -9.90
C VAL A 73 15.10 -34.73 -10.54
N SER A 74 16.15 -34.83 -11.37
CA SER A 74 16.58 -36.08 -11.99
C SER A 74 17.27 -37.01 -10.97
N GLY A 75 17.19 -38.32 -11.21
CA GLY A 75 17.77 -39.34 -10.34
C GLY A 75 16.77 -39.92 -9.32
N THR A 76 17.28 -40.64 -8.32
CA THR A 76 16.44 -41.26 -7.30
C THR A 76 15.98 -40.23 -6.27
N VAL A 77 14.70 -39.88 -6.31
CA VAL A 77 14.06 -38.99 -5.36
C VAL A 77 12.91 -39.72 -4.66
N THR A 78 12.94 -39.78 -3.34
CA THR A 78 11.86 -40.34 -2.52
C THR A 78 10.75 -39.35 -2.29
N GLY A 79 11.09 -38.05 -2.19
CA GLY A 79 10.14 -36.97 -2.01
C GLY A 79 10.80 -35.59 -1.84
N TYR A 80 9.96 -34.64 -1.51
CA TYR A 80 10.34 -33.23 -1.34
C TYR A 80 9.83 -32.72 0.01
N ARG A 81 10.57 -31.78 0.60
CA ARG A 81 10.16 -31.04 1.81
C ARG A 81 10.10 -29.56 1.53
N VAL A 82 8.99 -28.94 1.88
CA VAL A 82 8.82 -27.48 1.85
C VAL A 82 9.14 -26.93 3.22
N TYR A 83 9.99 -25.91 3.26
CA TYR A 83 10.42 -25.23 4.48
C TYR A 83 9.98 -23.79 4.53
N GLU A 84 9.66 -23.33 5.71
CA GLU A 84 9.62 -21.92 6.08
C GLU A 84 10.69 -21.69 7.17
N GLY A 85 11.74 -20.93 6.83
CA GLY A 85 12.93 -20.87 7.65
C GLY A 85 13.57 -22.25 7.83
N SER A 86 13.63 -22.75 9.07
CA SER A 86 14.11 -24.10 9.41
C SER A 86 12.98 -25.13 9.61
N THR A 87 11.73 -24.70 9.58
CA THR A 87 10.57 -25.56 9.89
C THR A 87 10.03 -26.23 8.63
N VAL A 88 9.84 -27.56 8.65
CA VAL A 88 9.16 -28.30 7.59
C VAL A 88 7.66 -28.02 7.66
N LYS A 89 7.09 -27.51 6.57
CA LYS A 89 5.66 -27.19 6.42
C LYS A 89 4.89 -28.26 5.65
N ALA A 90 5.56 -28.94 4.71
CA ALA A 90 4.96 -30.03 3.96
C ALA A 90 6.02 -31.06 3.55
N THR A 91 5.64 -32.34 3.45
CA THR A 91 6.42 -33.40 2.85
C THR A 91 5.55 -34.10 1.82
N VAL A 92 6.02 -34.19 0.57
CA VAL A 92 5.24 -34.71 -0.57
C VAL A 92 6.13 -35.55 -1.50
N THR A 93 5.51 -36.41 -2.29
CA THR A 93 6.22 -37.20 -3.32
C THR A 93 6.17 -36.53 -4.70
N GLY A 94 5.21 -35.66 -4.93
CA GLY A 94 5.07 -34.89 -6.18
C GLY A 94 5.84 -33.54 -6.15
N THR A 95 5.75 -32.83 -7.24
CA THR A 95 6.43 -31.53 -7.47
C THR A 95 5.58 -30.31 -7.13
N SER A 96 4.59 -30.48 -6.28
CA SER A 96 3.74 -29.42 -5.76
C SER A 96 3.31 -29.71 -4.33
N ALA A 97 3.02 -28.65 -3.57
CA ALA A 97 2.48 -28.76 -2.22
C ALA A 97 1.60 -27.54 -1.91
N THR A 98 0.63 -27.74 -1.02
CA THR A 98 -0.14 -26.65 -0.42
C THR A 98 0.17 -26.59 1.07
N VAL A 99 0.67 -25.45 1.52
CA VAL A 99 0.86 -25.14 2.94
C VAL A 99 -0.42 -24.48 3.43
N SER A 100 -1.10 -25.09 4.40
CA SER A 100 -2.38 -24.64 4.95
C SER A 100 -2.26 -24.25 6.42
N GLY A 101 -3.32 -23.71 7.00
CA GLY A 101 -3.35 -23.27 8.41
C GLY A 101 -2.58 -21.95 8.64
N LEU A 102 -2.41 -21.19 7.59
CA LEU A 102 -1.74 -19.87 7.66
C LEU A 102 -2.74 -18.79 8.11
N ALA A 103 -2.23 -17.76 8.73
CA ALA A 103 -3.05 -16.57 9.00
C ALA A 103 -3.39 -15.85 7.69
N ALA A 104 -4.57 -15.25 7.62
CA ALA A 104 -4.93 -14.39 6.51
C ALA A 104 -4.00 -13.17 6.47
N CYS A 105 -3.70 -12.69 5.24
CA CYS A 105 -2.83 -11.53 5.02
C CYS A 105 -1.44 -11.65 5.67
N SER A 106 -0.86 -12.84 5.72
CA SER A 106 0.46 -13.07 6.29
C SER A 106 1.51 -13.33 5.20
N GLY A 107 2.67 -12.70 5.35
CA GLY A 107 3.82 -12.90 4.48
C GLY A 107 4.62 -14.14 4.88
N HIS A 108 4.99 -14.95 3.91
CA HIS A 108 5.71 -16.20 4.08
C HIS A 108 6.87 -16.29 3.09
N SER A 109 7.90 -17.06 3.42
CA SER A 109 9.03 -17.33 2.53
C SER A 109 9.35 -18.81 2.55
N TYR A 110 9.25 -19.47 1.40
CA TYR A 110 9.41 -20.90 1.28
C TYR A 110 10.64 -21.28 0.48
N THR A 111 11.24 -22.39 0.87
CA THR A 111 12.27 -23.11 0.12
C THR A 111 11.86 -24.58 0.01
N VAL A 112 12.41 -25.30 -0.96
CA VAL A 112 12.15 -26.72 -1.15
C VAL A 112 13.45 -27.50 -1.25
N THR A 113 13.45 -28.72 -0.71
CA THR A 113 14.53 -29.71 -0.85
C THR A 113 13.99 -30.98 -1.49
N ALA A 114 14.85 -31.79 -2.08
CA ALA A 114 14.57 -33.17 -2.47
C ALA A 114 15.33 -34.11 -1.54
N TYR A 115 14.78 -35.28 -1.24
CA TYR A 115 15.45 -36.28 -0.41
C TYR A 115 15.29 -37.69 -0.93
N ASN A 116 16.22 -38.57 -0.54
CA ASN A 116 16.19 -40.00 -0.75
C ASN A 116 16.82 -40.73 0.44
N GLY A 117 17.06 -42.06 0.31
CA GLY A 117 17.69 -42.84 1.37
C GLY A 117 19.13 -42.44 1.70
N SER A 118 19.80 -41.73 0.82
CA SER A 118 21.18 -41.27 1.01
C SER A 118 21.25 -39.88 1.67
N GLY A 119 20.15 -39.11 1.66
CA GLY A 119 20.10 -37.80 2.31
C GLY A 119 19.20 -36.77 1.62
N GLU A 120 19.34 -35.54 2.04
CA GLU A 120 18.54 -34.36 1.60
C GLU A 120 19.42 -33.37 0.88
N SER A 121 18.89 -32.76 -0.19
CA SER A 121 19.58 -31.74 -0.98
C SER A 121 19.75 -30.42 -0.21
N ALA A 122 20.53 -29.50 -0.73
CA ALA A 122 20.46 -28.11 -0.32
C ALA A 122 19.06 -27.52 -0.59
N LYS A 123 18.71 -26.43 0.12
CA LYS A 123 17.46 -25.69 -0.10
C LYS A 123 17.49 -24.93 -1.41
N SER A 124 16.38 -24.87 -2.12
CA SER A 124 16.21 -24.02 -3.31
C SER A 124 16.39 -22.54 -2.99
N ALA A 125 16.45 -21.69 -4.03
CA ALA A 125 16.17 -20.27 -3.87
C ALA A 125 14.79 -20.09 -3.21
N ALA A 126 14.68 -19.08 -2.35
CA ALA A 126 13.43 -18.79 -1.64
C ALA A 126 12.42 -18.12 -2.55
N VAL A 127 11.13 -18.42 -2.35
CA VAL A 127 10.02 -17.70 -2.96
C VAL A 127 9.17 -17.05 -1.87
N ALA A 128 8.86 -15.76 -2.03
CA ALA A 128 7.94 -15.05 -1.16
C ALA A 128 6.48 -15.30 -1.61
N ALA A 129 5.59 -15.42 -0.63
CA ALA A 129 4.15 -15.55 -0.84
C ALA A 129 3.40 -14.76 0.24
N THR A 130 2.24 -14.19 -0.10
CA THR A 130 1.34 -13.58 0.89
C THR A 130 -0.01 -14.27 0.75
N THR A 131 -0.57 -14.75 1.87
CA THR A 131 -1.94 -15.30 1.88
C THR A 131 -2.94 -14.21 1.53
N SER A 132 -3.98 -14.57 0.82
CA SER A 132 -5.12 -13.69 0.57
C SER A 132 -6.00 -13.52 1.83
N GLY A 133 -7.11 -12.82 1.73
CA GLY A 133 -8.00 -12.58 2.88
C GLY A 133 -7.46 -11.52 3.84
N CYS A 134 -6.67 -10.56 3.32
CA CYS A 134 -6.32 -9.35 4.04
C CYS A 134 -7.62 -8.59 4.39
N THR A 135 -8.21 -8.89 5.56
CA THR A 135 -9.39 -8.18 6.07
C THR A 135 -9.04 -6.78 6.61
N GLY A 136 -7.93 -6.23 6.15
CA GLY A 136 -7.47 -4.86 6.41
C GLY A 136 -7.09 -4.10 5.15
N GLY A 137 -7.30 -4.68 3.95
CA GLY A 137 -6.90 -4.06 2.69
C GLY A 137 -7.58 -4.68 1.46
N GLY A 138 -8.72 -5.31 1.60
CA GLY A 138 -9.69 -5.50 0.53
C GLY A 138 -10.81 -4.55 0.88
N GLY A 139 -10.68 -3.30 0.50
CA GLY A 139 -11.59 -2.28 0.93
C GLY A 139 -12.99 -2.63 0.50
N GLY A 140 -13.87 -2.86 1.47
CA GLY A 140 -15.27 -2.63 1.22
C GLY A 140 -15.40 -1.24 0.57
N ALA A 141 -16.57 -0.88 0.10
CA ALA A 141 -16.81 0.36 -0.64
C ALA A 141 -16.18 1.63 -0.03
N MET A 142 -15.87 1.65 1.27
CA MET A 142 -15.16 2.72 1.98
C MET A 142 -13.72 2.95 1.50
N ALA A 143 -13.01 1.89 1.09
CA ALA A 143 -11.61 2.02 0.68
C ALA A 143 -11.47 2.77 -0.65
N ALA A 144 -12.46 2.65 -1.52
CA ALA A 144 -12.56 3.37 -2.78
C ALA A 144 -13.50 4.57 -2.63
N ALA A 145 -13.02 5.65 -2.01
CA ALA A 145 -13.81 6.83 -1.70
C ALA A 145 -13.14 8.10 -2.27
N PRO A 146 -13.25 8.38 -3.59
CA PRO A 146 -12.64 9.55 -4.20
C PRO A 146 -13.19 10.85 -3.63
N TYR A 147 -12.39 11.91 -3.68
CA TYR A 147 -12.81 13.23 -3.21
C TYR A 147 -13.89 13.81 -4.11
N LEU A 148 -14.94 14.29 -3.50
CA LEU A 148 -15.99 15.10 -4.11
C LEU A 148 -16.10 16.41 -3.35
N TYR A 149 -16.05 17.53 -4.08
CA TYR A 149 -16.14 18.86 -3.51
C TYR A 149 -17.45 19.55 -3.93
N PRO A 150 -18.51 19.50 -3.09
CA PRO A 150 -19.83 20.03 -3.43
C PRO A 150 -19.86 21.55 -3.59
N GLY A 151 -18.95 22.26 -2.92
CA GLY A 151 -18.92 23.73 -2.88
C GLY A 151 -18.20 24.41 -4.07
N TRP A 152 -17.47 23.64 -4.90
CA TRP A 152 -16.59 24.24 -5.91
C TRP A 152 -16.31 23.29 -7.08
N GLY A 153 -15.87 23.85 -8.23
CA GLY A 153 -15.38 23.05 -9.34
C GLY A 153 -16.48 22.27 -10.09
N ASP A 154 -17.67 22.83 -10.21
CA ASP A 154 -18.80 22.26 -10.96
C ASP A 154 -19.06 20.76 -10.61
N PRO A 155 -19.44 20.45 -9.36
CA PRO A 155 -19.58 19.10 -8.87
C PRO A 155 -20.67 18.33 -9.64
N PRO A 156 -20.41 17.10 -10.08
CA PRO A 156 -21.45 16.27 -10.69
C PRO A 156 -22.48 15.80 -9.66
N ALA A 157 -23.69 15.48 -10.12
CA ALA A 157 -24.68 14.83 -9.27
C ALA A 157 -24.16 13.44 -8.82
N PRO A 158 -24.01 13.18 -7.51
CA PRO A 158 -23.36 11.96 -7.03
C PRO A 158 -24.08 10.69 -7.44
N SER A 159 -25.41 10.70 -7.50
CA SER A 159 -26.20 9.54 -7.96
C SER A 159 -25.90 9.15 -9.40
N THR A 160 -25.63 10.13 -10.27
CA THR A 160 -25.24 9.89 -11.66
C THR A 160 -23.85 9.22 -11.72
N VAL A 161 -22.87 9.72 -10.96
CA VAL A 161 -21.54 9.13 -10.85
C VAL A 161 -21.61 7.71 -10.31
N MET A 162 -22.38 7.49 -9.24
CA MET A 162 -22.60 6.17 -8.62
C MET A 162 -23.20 5.17 -9.61
N GLY A 163 -24.20 5.61 -10.38
CA GLY A 163 -24.85 4.78 -11.41
C GLY A 163 -23.92 4.41 -12.56
N ALA A 164 -23.09 5.34 -12.99
CA ALA A 164 -22.15 5.14 -14.12
C ALA A 164 -20.93 4.31 -13.77
N THR A 165 -20.43 4.38 -12.53
CA THR A 165 -19.12 3.82 -12.14
C THR A 165 -19.19 2.69 -11.13
N GLY A 166 -20.30 2.55 -10.42
CA GLY A 166 -20.44 1.63 -9.31
C GLY A 166 -19.81 2.09 -8.00
N ILE A 167 -19.18 3.27 -7.96
CA ILE A 167 -18.63 3.84 -6.71
C ILE A 167 -19.75 4.00 -5.67
N LYS A 168 -19.44 3.75 -4.39
CA LYS A 168 -20.43 3.81 -3.31
C LYS A 168 -20.08 4.81 -2.21
N TRP A 169 -18.82 5.19 -2.10
CA TRP A 169 -18.34 6.09 -1.06
C TRP A 169 -17.62 7.27 -1.67
N PHE A 170 -17.72 8.41 -0.98
CA PHE A 170 -17.00 9.64 -1.36
C PHE A 170 -16.35 10.26 -0.13
N THR A 171 -15.15 10.82 -0.30
CA THR A 171 -14.54 11.73 0.65
C THR A 171 -15.05 13.14 0.34
N ILE A 172 -15.73 13.78 1.29
CA ILE A 172 -16.37 15.09 1.06
C ILE A 172 -15.46 16.22 1.55
N ALA A 173 -15.01 17.06 0.64
CA ALA A 173 -14.17 18.24 0.88
C ALA A 173 -15.04 19.47 1.15
N PHE A 174 -14.68 20.39 2.04
CA PHE A 174 -13.88 20.24 3.24
C PHE A 174 -14.62 20.84 4.45
N VAL A 175 -14.43 20.26 5.63
CA VAL A 175 -14.85 20.89 6.89
C VAL A 175 -13.71 21.77 7.37
N LEU A 176 -13.99 23.04 7.56
CA LEU A 176 -13.06 24.08 8.01
C LEU A 176 -13.59 24.76 9.28
N SER A 177 -12.84 25.74 9.78
CA SER A 177 -13.28 26.61 10.87
C SER A 177 -14.26 27.66 10.36
N GLY A 178 -15.48 27.67 10.87
CA GLY A 178 -16.46 28.74 10.70
C GLY A 178 -16.29 29.91 11.67
N GLY A 179 -15.13 29.95 12.32
CA GLY A 179 -14.76 30.91 13.35
C GLY A 179 -14.38 30.21 14.65
N GLY A 180 -13.15 30.40 15.10
CA GLY A 180 -12.56 29.66 16.23
C GLY A 180 -12.62 28.16 16.03
N CYS A 181 -13.14 27.45 17.00
CA CYS A 181 -13.23 25.96 16.98
C CYS A 181 -14.61 25.47 16.51
N THR A 182 -15.34 26.23 15.70
CA THR A 182 -16.65 25.86 15.18
C THR A 182 -16.52 25.20 13.81
N PRO A 183 -16.90 23.92 13.59
CA PRO A 183 -16.81 23.29 12.29
C PRO A 183 -17.89 23.82 11.33
N ALA A 184 -17.50 24.10 10.09
CA ALA A 184 -18.39 24.56 9.03
C ALA A 184 -17.91 24.02 7.68
N TRP A 185 -18.83 23.70 6.77
CA TRP A 185 -18.46 23.38 5.39
C TRP A 185 -17.89 24.64 4.71
N ASP A 186 -16.72 24.49 4.09
CA ASP A 186 -15.99 25.59 3.43
C ASP A 186 -15.76 26.82 4.33
N GLY A 187 -15.74 26.62 5.65
CA GLY A 187 -15.55 27.69 6.63
C GLY A 187 -16.76 28.62 6.84
N SER A 188 -17.89 28.40 6.15
CA SER A 188 -19.06 29.27 6.28
C SER A 188 -20.39 28.53 6.12
N GLY A 189 -20.40 27.35 5.49
CA GLY A 189 -21.62 26.57 5.28
C GLY A 189 -22.06 25.83 6.54
N PRO A 190 -23.40 25.71 6.77
CA PRO A 190 -23.92 25.01 7.93
C PRO A 190 -23.60 23.50 7.85
N LEU A 191 -23.37 22.86 9.00
CA LEU A 191 -23.18 21.40 9.05
C LEU A 191 -24.41 20.63 8.55
N THR A 192 -25.60 21.12 8.87
CA THR A 192 -26.87 20.56 8.41
C THR A 192 -27.61 21.59 7.57
N GLY A 193 -28.15 21.16 6.42
CA GLY A 193 -28.65 22.06 5.40
C GLY A 193 -27.56 22.54 4.44
N GLY A 194 -27.92 23.23 3.38
CA GLY A 194 -26.99 23.68 2.34
C GLY A 194 -26.52 22.60 1.40
N THR A 195 -25.57 22.95 0.53
CA THR A 195 -25.14 22.12 -0.61
C THR A 195 -24.46 20.81 -0.17
N HIS A 196 -23.56 20.87 0.82
CA HIS A 196 -22.86 19.67 1.30
C HIS A 196 -23.81 18.67 1.93
N ALA A 197 -24.71 19.12 2.80
CA ALA A 197 -25.70 18.26 3.42
C ALA A 197 -26.66 17.63 2.40
N ALA A 198 -27.08 18.39 1.39
CA ALA A 198 -27.91 17.88 0.29
C ALA A 198 -27.17 16.80 -0.53
N THR A 199 -25.89 17.04 -0.84
CA THR A 199 -25.03 16.07 -1.53
C THR A 199 -24.86 14.78 -0.72
N ILE A 200 -24.58 14.89 0.58
CA ILE A 200 -24.44 13.73 1.48
C ILE A 200 -25.77 12.94 1.55
N ALA A 201 -26.88 13.64 1.66
CA ALA A 201 -28.21 13.01 1.67
C ALA A 201 -28.47 12.26 0.34
N ALA A 202 -28.13 12.83 -0.80
CA ALA A 202 -28.28 12.20 -2.11
C ALA A 202 -27.39 10.94 -2.25
N ILE A 203 -26.16 10.97 -1.75
CA ILE A 203 -25.25 9.81 -1.73
C ILE A 203 -25.87 8.67 -0.87
N LYS A 204 -26.32 9.00 0.33
CA LYS A 204 -26.93 8.02 1.23
C LYS A 204 -28.24 7.44 0.68
N ALA A 205 -29.08 8.28 0.08
CA ALA A 205 -30.32 7.84 -0.58
C ALA A 205 -30.06 6.89 -1.76
N ALA A 206 -28.91 7.05 -2.44
CA ALA A 206 -28.45 6.15 -3.52
C ALA A 206 -27.75 4.88 -2.98
N GLY A 207 -27.79 4.62 -1.69
CA GLY A 207 -27.19 3.43 -1.05
C GLY A 207 -25.67 3.53 -0.86
N GLY A 208 -25.13 4.73 -0.86
CA GLY A 208 -23.72 5.02 -0.57
C GLY A 208 -23.51 5.57 0.84
N ASP A 209 -22.27 5.99 1.12
CA ASP A 209 -21.91 6.67 2.37
C ASP A 209 -20.74 7.65 2.14
N VAL A 210 -20.34 8.39 3.15
CA VAL A 210 -19.38 9.48 3.03
C VAL A 210 -18.31 9.45 4.12
N ILE A 211 -17.17 10.03 3.80
CA ILE A 211 -16.07 10.35 4.72
C ILE A 211 -15.85 11.87 4.64
N PRO A 212 -16.38 12.68 5.57
CA PRO A 212 -16.00 14.09 5.64
C PRO A 212 -14.51 14.25 5.86
N SER A 213 -13.89 15.14 5.07
CA SER A 213 -12.50 15.52 5.18
C SER A 213 -12.36 16.87 5.82
N PHE A 214 -11.49 16.96 6.81
CA PHE A 214 -11.18 18.19 7.55
C PHE A 214 -9.83 18.72 7.11
N GLY A 215 -9.71 20.00 6.79
CA GLY A 215 -8.45 20.61 6.38
C GLY A 215 -8.37 20.90 4.89
N GLY A 216 -7.38 20.30 4.22
CA GLY A 216 -7.06 20.56 2.81
C GLY A 216 -6.12 21.77 2.63
N TRP A 217 -5.81 22.09 1.35
CA TRP A 217 -4.83 23.13 1.03
C TRP A 217 -5.22 24.53 1.50
N SER A 218 -6.46 24.93 1.31
CA SER A 218 -6.92 26.30 1.52
C SER A 218 -7.89 26.44 2.71
N GLY A 219 -8.08 27.67 3.14
CA GLY A 219 -9.08 28.03 4.16
C GLY A 219 -8.53 28.00 5.58
N ASN A 220 -9.41 28.40 6.50
CA ASN A 220 -9.08 28.51 7.92
C ASN A 220 -9.38 27.17 8.62
N LYS A 221 -8.37 26.48 9.10
CA LYS A 221 -8.50 25.10 9.57
C LYS A 221 -8.81 24.98 11.05
N LEU A 222 -9.45 23.91 11.46
CA LEU A 222 -9.84 23.67 12.86
C LEU A 222 -8.63 23.41 13.76
N GLY A 223 -7.62 22.67 13.26
CA GLY A 223 -6.43 22.31 14.03
C GLY A 223 -5.74 23.49 14.70
N PRO A 224 -5.37 24.54 13.96
CA PRO A 224 -4.79 25.77 14.54
C PRO A 224 -5.76 26.58 15.41
N ASN A 225 -7.04 26.57 15.06
CA ASN A 225 -8.04 27.44 15.68
C ASN A 225 -8.67 26.89 16.96
N CYS A 226 -8.58 25.59 17.20
CA CYS A 226 -9.04 24.99 18.46
C CYS A 226 -7.95 25.13 19.52
N SER A 227 -8.32 25.57 20.73
CA SER A 227 -7.36 25.84 21.80
C SER A 227 -6.78 24.59 22.45
N SER A 228 -7.41 23.42 22.27
CA SER A 228 -6.99 22.15 22.87
C SER A 228 -7.42 20.95 22.04
N ALA A 229 -6.82 19.79 22.30
CA ALA A 229 -7.21 18.52 21.72
C ALA A 229 -8.67 18.14 22.03
N ALA A 230 -9.13 18.43 23.24
CA ALA A 230 -10.52 18.18 23.64
C ALA A 230 -11.52 19.06 22.86
N ALA A 231 -11.19 20.34 22.67
CA ALA A 231 -12.01 21.24 21.86
C ALA A 231 -12.06 20.78 20.40
N LEU A 232 -10.92 20.40 19.82
CA LEU A 232 -10.84 19.90 18.45
C LEU A 232 -11.60 18.57 18.29
N ALA A 233 -11.47 17.64 19.25
CA ALA A 233 -12.25 16.41 19.25
C ALA A 233 -13.76 16.68 19.34
N GLY A 234 -14.17 17.71 20.09
CA GLY A 234 -15.56 18.17 20.16
C GLY A 234 -16.06 18.72 18.82
N ALA A 235 -15.22 19.43 18.07
CA ALA A 235 -15.54 19.89 16.72
C ALA A 235 -15.71 18.70 15.74
N TYR A 236 -14.81 17.73 15.76
CA TYR A 236 -14.95 16.50 14.97
C TYR A 236 -16.22 15.72 15.34
N GLN A 237 -16.52 15.64 16.64
CA GLN A 237 -17.71 14.93 17.14
C GLN A 237 -19.03 15.55 16.66
N GLN A 238 -19.10 16.87 16.49
CA GLN A 238 -20.28 17.54 15.94
C GLN A 238 -20.58 17.02 14.52
N VAL A 239 -19.55 16.91 13.67
CA VAL A 239 -19.71 16.41 12.29
C VAL A 239 -20.04 14.91 12.29
N ILE A 240 -19.40 14.12 13.14
CA ILE A 240 -19.69 12.69 13.30
C ILE A 240 -21.16 12.48 13.66
N ASN A 241 -21.67 13.23 14.62
CA ASN A 241 -23.05 13.15 15.08
C ASN A 241 -24.06 13.62 14.03
N ALA A 242 -23.73 14.72 13.33
CA ALA A 242 -24.60 15.28 12.30
C ALA A 242 -24.95 14.28 11.18
N TYR A 243 -24.01 13.38 10.86
CA TYR A 243 -24.16 12.47 9.74
C TYR A 243 -24.12 10.98 10.10
N GLY A 244 -23.91 10.63 11.36
CA GLY A 244 -23.78 9.23 11.80
C GLY A 244 -22.61 8.51 11.11
N LEU A 245 -21.43 9.13 11.18
CA LEU A 245 -20.26 8.72 10.38
C LEU A 245 -19.63 7.42 10.85
N LYS A 246 -19.12 6.66 9.88
CA LYS A 246 -18.27 5.47 10.10
C LYS A 246 -16.79 5.77 9.95
N ALA A 247 -16.44 6.88 9.31
CA ALA A 247 -15.07 7.32 9.12
C ALA A 247 -14.98 8.85 9.03
N ILE A 248 -13.82 9.38 9.41
CA ILE A 248 -13.41 10.76 9.16
C ILE A 248 -12.00 10.75 8.55
N ASP A 249 -11.71 11.75 7.73
CA ASP A 249 -10.42 12.01 7.12
C ASP A 249 -9.91 13.37 7.60
N ILE A 250 -8.64 13.46 7.98
CA ILE A 250 -7.96 14.70 8.30
C ILE A 250 -6.90 14.93 7.24
N ASP A 251 -7.13 15.88 6.38
CA ASP A 251 -6.24 16.27 5.28
C ASP A 251 -5.32 17.38 5.78
N ILE A 252 -4.14 16.97 6.26
CA ILE A 252 -3.19 17.84 6.93
C ILE A 252 -2.21 18.40 5.90
N GLU A 253 -2.35 19.68 5.62
CA GLU A 253 -1.52 20.38 4.64
C GLU A 253 -0.99 21.72 5.18
N ASN A 254 0.05 22.25 4.49
CA ASN A 254 0.63 23.56 4.74
C ASN A 254 1.33 23.77 6.09
N SER A 255 1.86 24.96 6.26
CA SER A 255 2.63 25.35 7.43
C SER A 255 1.79 25.59 8.69
N ASP A 256 0.48 25.74 8.54
CA ASP A 256 -0.43 25.98 9.66
C ASP A 256 -0.86 24.68 10.37
N GLU A 257 -0.81 23.53 9.67
CA GLU A 257 -1.11 22.22 10.24
C GLU A 257 0.04 21.21 10.06
N PHE A 258 0.46 20.92 8.81
CA PHE A 258 1.42 19.86 8.54
C PHE A 258 2.83 20.19 9.04
N GLU A 259 3.28 21.43 8.84
CA GLU A 259 4.59 21.88 9.30
C GLU A 259 4.58 22.45 10.72
N ASN A 260 3.43 22.39 11.40
CA ASN A 260 3.25 22.88 12.77
C ASN A 260 3.16 21.69 13.75
N GLU A 261 4.27 21.42 14.42
CA GLU A 261 4.39 20.28 15.33
C GLU A 261 3.37 20.30 16.48
N VAL A 262 3.06 21.49 17.02
CA VAL A 262 2.07 21.66 18.10
C VAL A 262 0.66 21.32 17.58
N VAL A 263 0.35 21.70 16.34
CA VAL A 263 -0.95 21.40 15.73
C VAL A 263 -1.04 19.93 15.36
N GLN A 264 0.02 19.33 14.81
CA GLN A 264 0.07 17.87 14.57
C GLN A 264 -0.26 17.09 15.86
N ASP A 265 0.41 17.45 16.95
CA ASP A 265 0.20 16.78 18.24
C ASP A 265 -1.23 16.95 18.76
N ARG A 266 -1.81 18.16 18.60
CA ARG A 266 -3.20 18.43 18.95
C ARG A 266 -4.18 17.59 18.12
N ILE A 267 -3.96 17.46 16.83
CA ILE A 267 -4.78 16.62 15.93
C ILE A 267 -4.73 15.16 16.36
N LEU A 268 -3.53 14.62 16.62
CA LEU A 268 -3.35 13.25 17.06
C LEU A 268 -4.03 12.95 18.39
N ASP A 269 -3.86 13.83 19.37
CA ASP A 269 -4.52 13.72 20.66
C ASP A 269 -6.06 13.85 20.55
N ALA A 270 -6.57 14.72 19.66
CA ALA A 270 -7.99 14.83 19.36
C ALA A 270 -8.55 13.55 18.71
N LEU A 271 -7.83 12.95 17.76
CA LEU A 271 -8.24 11.69 17.13
C LEU A 271 -8.27 10.53 18.14
N LYS A 272 -7.32 10.50 19.07
CA LYS A 272 -7.37 9.55 20.19
C LYS A 272 -8.65 9.66 21.00
N ILE A 273 -9.07 10.88 21.33
CA ILE A 273 -10.35 11.14 22.04
C ILE A 273 -11.55 10.72 21.18
N VAL A 274 -11.53 11.03 19.88
CA VAL A 274 -12.59 10.62 18.94
C VAL A 274 -12.73 9.09 18.90
N LYS A 275 -11.62 8.34 18.86
CA LYS A 275 -11.62 6.87 18.89
C LYS A 275 -12.21 6.32 20.18
N GLN A 276 -11.92 6.95 21.33
CA GLN A 276 -12.48 6.55 22.62
C GLN A 276 -14.00 6.79 22.69
N ASN A 277 -14.46 7.91 22.14
CA ASN A 277 -15.88 8.30 22.17
C ASN A 277 -16.73 7.54 21.12
N ASN A 278 -16.11 7.02 20.07
CA ASN A 278 -16.80 6.38 18.94
C ASN A 278 -16.17 5.02 18.65
N PRO A 279 -16.46 3.97 19.42
CA PRO A 279 -15.93 2.64 19.15
C PRO A 279 -16.28 2.18 17.72
N GLY A 280 -15.27 1.83 16.93
CA GLY A 280 -15.45 1.34 15.56
C GLY A 280 -15.34 2.40 14.47
N ILE A 281 -15.31 3.70 14.80
CA ILE A 281 -15.05 4.75 13.78
C ILE A 281 -13.65 4.56 13.18
N LYS A 282 -13.52 4.78 11.87
CA LYS A 282 -12.24 4.80 11.19
C LYS A 282 -11.69 6.23 11.15
N THR A 283 -10.43 6.38 11.53
CA THR A 283 -9.70 7.64 11.46
C THR A 283 -8.63 7.55 10.39
N ILE A 284 -8.66 8.48 9.46
CA ILE A 284 -7.77 8.57 8.32
C ILE A 284 -6.99 9.87 8.44
N ILE A 285 -5.69 9.84 8.19
CA ILE A 285 -4.87 11.04 8.03
C ILE A 285 -4.34 11.04 6.60
N THR A 286 -4.51 12.18 5.90
CA THR A 286 -4.02 12.40 4.54
C THR A 286 -2.99 13.52 4.56
N PHE A 287 -1.84 13.36 3.89
CA PHE A 287 -0.75 14.33 3.88
C PHE A 287 0.17 14.19 2.67
N GLY A 288 0.90 15.25 2.35
CA GLY A 288 1.85 15.29 1.24
C GLY A 288 3.07 14.39 1.45
N THR A 289 3.70 13.99 0.33
CA THR A 289 4.88 13.12 0.34
C THR A 289 5.90 13.56 -0.71
N SER A 290 7.15 13.09 -0.59
CA SER A 290 8.14 13.13 -1.67
C SER A 290 8.04 11.88 -2.55
N THR A 291 8.82 11.85 -3.64
CA THR A 291 8.95 10.66 -4.51
C THR A 291 9.54 9.45 -3.81
N THR A 292 10.10 9.60 -2.62
CA THR A 292 10.75 8.52 -1.84
C THR A 292 10.04 8.19 -0.53
N GLY A 293 8.93 8.88 -0.23
CA GLY A 293 8.14 8.68 0.98
C GLY A 293 7.94 9.95 1.80
N PRO A 294 7.44 9.82 3.03
CA PRO A 294 7.14 10.94 3.90
C PRO A 294 8.33 11.88 4.14
N SER A 295 8.07 13.17 4.11
CA SER A 295 9.04 14.21 4.50
C SER A 295 9.39 14.11 5.99
N TYR A 296 10.21 15.05 6.48
CA TYR A 296 10.46 15.18 7.92
C TYR A 296 9.16 15.27 8.72
N TYR A 297 8.26 16.17 8.31
CA TYR A 297 6.99 16.39 9.02
C TYR A 297 6.03 15.19 8.91
N GLY A 298 6.01 14.49 7.79
CA GLY A 298 5.24 13.25 7.62
C GLY A 298 5.79 12.12 8.47
N THR A 299 7.10 11.96 8.54
CA THR A 299 7.77 10.97 9.41
C THR A 299 7.52 11.28 10.88
N ARG A 300 7.59 12.56 11.28
CA ARG A 300 7.27 13.00 12.64
C ARG A 300 5.82 12.68 13.01
N LEU A 301 4.89 13.01 12.12
CA LEU A 301 3.45 12.74 12.32
C LEU A 301 3.21 11.24 12.60
N ILE A 302 3.82 10.36 11.82
CA ILE A 302 3.73 8.91 11.99
C ILE A 302 4.33 8.48 13.34
N ASN A 303 5.52 8.95 13.67
CA ASN A 303 6.20 8.62 14.93
C ASN A 303 5.39 9.08 16.15
N GLN A 304 4.83 10.29 16.10
CA GLN A 304 3.97 10.82 17.16
C GLN A 304 2.64 10.07 17.27
N ALA A 305 2.05 9.67 16.15
CA ALA A 305 0.85 8.83 16.16
C ALA A 305 1.08 7.50 16.88
N ALA A 306 2.24 6.87 16.67
CA ALA A 306 2.63 5.66 17.38
C ALA A 306 2.90 5.94 18.87
N ALA A 307 3.71 6.94 19.19
CA ALA A 307 4.10 7.28 20.56
C ALA A 307 2.90 7.66 21.44
N LYS A 308 1.94 8.40 20.89
CA LYS A 308 0.71 8.82 21.59
C LYS A 308 -0.38 7.73 21.62
N GLY A 309 -0.26 6.67 20.80
CA GLY A 309 -1.33 5.70 20.61
C GLY A 309 -2.59 6.36 20.08
N ALA A 310 -2.44 7.18 19.03
CA ALA A 310 -3.52 8.00 18.47
C ALA A 310 -4.64 7.16 17.82
N GLY A 311 -4.38 5.88 17.52
CA GLY A 311 -5.37 4.96 16.97
C GLY A 311 -5.73 5.24 15.51
N ILE A 312 -4.78 5.73 14.72
CA ILE A 312 -4.98 6.00 13.29
C ILE A 312 -5.16 4.69 12.53
N ASP A 313 -6.26 4.56 11.80
CA ASP A 313 -6.56 3.37 11.01
C ASP A 313 -5.86 3.40 9.65
N VAL A 314 -5.74 4.57 9.01
CA VAL A 314 -5.14 4.71 7.68
C VAL A 314 -4.28 5.96 7.58
N PHE A 315 -3.05 5.79 7.14
CA PHE A 315 -2.15 6.86 6.72
C PHE A 315 -2.16 6.96 5.20
N THR A 316 -2.76 8.01 4.66
CA THR A 316 -2.87 8.26 3.23
C THR A 316 -1.84 9.28 2.81
N ILE A 317 -1.05 8.98 1.79
CA ILE A 317 -0.15 9.98 1.17
C ILE A 317 -0.74 10.50 -0.13
N MET A 318 -0.34 11.73 -0.48
CA MET A 318 -0.68 12.40 -1.73
C MET A 318 0.55 12.40 -2.65
N PRO A 319 0.72 11.36 -3.51
CA PRO A 319 1.90 11.20 -4.35
C PRO A 319 1.75 11.99 -5.66
N PHE A 320 1.72 13.30 -5.58
CA PHE A 320 1.71 14.24 -6.70
C PHE A 320 2.40 15.55 -6.27
N ASP A 321 2.54 16.49 -7.21
CA ASP A 321 3.25 17.77 -7.03
C ASP A 321 4.73 17.57 -6.63
N PHE A 322 5.40 16.73 -7.39
CA PHE A 322 6.81 16.38 -7.18
C PHE A 322 7.82 17.31 -7.87
N GLY A 323 7.38 18.40 -8.50
CA GLY A 323 8.23 19.34 -9.24
C GLY A 323 8.24 19.13 -10.75
N GLY A 324 7.28 18.40 -11.29
CA GLY A 324 7.10 18.12 -12.72
C GLY A 324 7.96 16.97 -13.25
N GLY A 325 7.63 16.45 -14.45
CA GLY A 325 8.42 15.47 -15.19
C GLY A 325 8.52 14.06 -14.59
N ALA A 326 7.81 13.76 -13.52
CA ALA A 326 7.89 12.50 -12.83
C ALA A 326 7.22 11.34 -13.61
N ASN A 327 7.81 10.15 -13.52
CA ASN A 327 7.09 8.92 -13.85
C ASN A 327 6.12 8.60 -12.71
N MET A 328 4.85 8.96 -12.85
CA MET A 328 3.88 8.94 -11.78
C MET A 328 3.61 7.55 -11.21
N TYR A 329 3.70 6.50 -12.02
CA TYR A 329 3.63 5.13 -11.50
C TYR A 329 4.81 4.83 -10.55
N GLN A 330 6.03 5.02 -11.04
CA GLN A 330 7.23 4.69 -10.26
C GLN A 330 7.38 5.59 -9.03
N SER A 331 7.11 6.89 -9.19
CA SER A 331 7.18 7.86 -8.08
C SER A 331 6.15 7.53 -6.99
N THR A 332 4.92 7.16 -7.38
CA THR A 332 3.88 6.74 -6.43
C THR A 332 4.25 5.45 -5.69
N VAL A 333 4.77 4.44 -6.42
CA VAL A 333 5.23 3.20 -5.81
C VAL A 333 6.37 3.45 -4.84
N ASN A 334 7.37 4.23 -5.23
CA ASN A 334 8.51 4.56 -4.36
C ASN A 334 8.06 5.32 -3.11
N ALA A 335 7.18 6.30 -3.25
CA ALA A 335 6.61 7.04 -2.12
C ALA A 335 5.84 6.13 -1.16
N ALA A 336 5.05 5.19 -1.70
CA ALA A 336 4.31 4.21 -0.91
C ALA A 336 5.24 3.22 -0.16
N GLU A 337 6.30 2.75 -0.80
CA GLU A 337 7.31 1.90 -0.14
C GLU A 337 8.06 2.67 0.97
N GLY A 338 8.28 3.97 0.79
CA GLY A 338 8.80 4.86 1.83
C GLY A 338 7.84 5.01 3.01
N LEU A 339 6.55 5.20 2.74
CA LEU A 339 5.51 5.23 3.79
C LEU A 339 5.46 3.91 4.56
N LYS A 340 5.45 2.77 3.85
CA LYS A 340 5.50 1.44 4.49
C LYS A 340 6.68 1.35 5.45
N THR A 341 7.86 1.78 5.01
CA THR A 341 9.08 1.75 5.83
C THR A 341 8.95 2.62 7.07
N ALA A 342 8.40 3.83 6.95
CA ALA A 342 8.16 4.73 8.08
C ALA A 342 7.18 4.12 9.09
N LEU A 343 6.08 3.53 8.63
CA LEU A 343 5.11 2.85 9.49
C LEU A 343 5.71 1.65 10.24
N LYS A 344 6.49 0.82 9.54
CA LYS A 344 7.21 -0.29 10.17
C LYS A 344 8.15 0.17 11.28
N ASN A 345 8.90 1.22 11.02
CA ASN A 345 9.85 1.76 12.00
C ASN A 345 9.13 2.33 13.23
N ALA A 346 8.01 3.03 13.03
CA ALA A 346 7.28 3.68 14.12
C ALA A 346 6.45 2.69 14.97
N PHE A 347 5.82 1.71 14.34
CA PHE A 347 4.85 0.81 14.99
C PHE A 347 5.39 -0.61 15.22
N GLY A 348 6.53 -0.98 14.65
CA GLY A 348 7.04 -2.35 14.70
C GLY A 348 6.23 -3.34 13.84
N TRP A 349 5.49 -2.86 12.85
CA TRP A 349 4.59 -3.68 12.03
C TRP A 349 5.34 -4.53 11.01
N SER A 350 4.72 -5.63 10.59
CA SER A 350 5.12 -6.36 9.40
C SER A 350 4.81 -5.54 8.13
N ASP A 351 5.38 -5.94 6.97
CA ASP A 351 5.06 -5.32 5.69
C ASP A 351 3.55 -5.38 5.40
N ALA A 352 2.94 -6.54 5.59
CA ALA A 352 1.51 -6.73 5.36
C ALA A 352 0.64 -5.85 6.27
N THR A 353 1.00 -5.74 7.55
CA THR A 353 0.30 -4.86 8.49
C THR A 353 0.46 -3.39 8.10
N ALA A 354 1.67 -2.98 7.72
CA ALA A 354 1.91 -1.61 7.28
C ALA A 354 1.06 -1.27 6.05
N TYR A 355 1.07 -2.12 5.01
CA TYR A 355 0.23 -1.92 3.83
C TYR A 355 -1.27 -1.84 4.17
N ALA A 356 -1.76 -2.67 5.11
CA ALA A 356 -3.15 -2.66 5.57
C ALA A 356 -3.56 -1.38 6.34
N HIS A 357 -2.60 -0.52 6.66
CA HIS A 357 -2.81 0.80 7.26
C HIS A 357 -2.41 1.95 6.34
N MET A 358 -2.20 1.69 5.04
CA MET A 358 -1.80 2.69 4.06
C MET A 358 -2.93 3.05 3.12
N GLY A 359 -2.92 4.31 2.67
CA GLY A 359 -3.75 4.81 1.60
C GLY A 359 -2.96 5.61 0.58
N LEU A 360 -3.49 5.69 -0.63
CA LEU A 360 -3.03 6.56 -1.71
C LEU A 360 -4.15 7.50 -2.13
N SER A 361 -3.87 8.78 -2.21
CA SER A 361 -4.73 9.81 -2.80
C SER A 361 -3.99 10.46 -3.96
N GLY A 362 -4.25 10.01 -5.19
CA GLY A 362 -3.63 10.61 -6.39
C GLY A 362 -4.31 11.90 -6.83
N MET A 363 -3.78 12.51 -7.90
CA MET A 363 -4.44 13.59 -8.62
C MET A 363 -4.69 13.17 -10.06
N ASN A 364 -5.94 13.22 -10.51
CA ASN A 364 -6.32 12.72 -11.83
C ASN A 364 -5.97 13.71 -12.95
N GLY A 365 -5.38 13.17 -14.03
CA GLY A 365 -4.91 13.97 -15.16
C GLY A 365 -3.64 14.74 -14.85
N LEU A 366 -3.66 16.05 -15.07
CA LEU A 366 -2.53 16.93 -14.72
C LEU A 366 -2.63 17.36 -13.27
N SER A 367 -1.54 17.22 -12.51
CA SER A 367 -1.39 17.77 -11.17
C SER A 367 -1.13 19.28 -11.24
N ASP A 368 -1.12 19.98 -10.09
CA ASP A 368 -0.85 21.42 -10.04
C ASP A 368 0.57 21.76 -10.56
N GLN A 369 1.50 20.82 -10.49
CA GLN A 369 2.84 20.93 -11.03
C GLN A 369 3.03 20.27 -12.42
N GLN A 370 1.93 20.02 -13.14
CA GLN A 370 1.90 19.53 -14.52
C GLN A 370 2.39 18.07 -14.69
N GLU A 371 2.43 17.29 -13.64
CA GLU A 371 2.69 15.84 -13.75
C GLU A 371 1.46 15.13 -14.29
N LEU A 372 1.69 14.18 -15.18
CA LEU A 372 0.61 13.45 -15.84
C LEU A 372 0.35 12.10 -15.18
N THR A 373 -0.81 11.97 -14.55
CA THR A 373 -1.40 10.68 -14.21
C THR A 373 -2.50 10.36 -15.21
N SER A 374 -2.22 9.49 -16.19
CA SER A 374 -3.22 9.03 -17.16
C SER A 374 -4.14 7.95 -16.55
N PRO A 375 -5.31 7.66 -17.14
CA PRO A 375 -6.14 6.52 -16.73
C PRO A 375 -5.38 5.19 -16.72
N ALA A 376 -4.51 4.95 -17.71
CA ALA A 376 -3.66 3.76 -17.74
C ALA A 376 -2.68 3.71 -16.56
N THR A 377 -2.02 4.83 -16.25
CA THR A 377 -1.14 4.95 -15.08
C THR A 377 -1.92 4.72 -13.78
N TRP A 378 -3.11 5.30 -13.66
CA TRP A 378 -3.97 5.14 -12.48
C TRP A 378 -4.41 3.68 -12.30
N THR A 379 -4.70 2.97 -13.40
CA THR A 379 -4.99 1.53 -13.38
C THR A 379 -3.80 0.73 -12.85
N GLN A 380 -2.58 1.02 -13.29
CA GLN A 380 -1.37 0.34 -12.81
C GLN A 380 -1.15 0.58 -11.30
N ILE A 381 -1.33 1.83 -10.84
CA ILE A 381 -1.22 2.18 -9.42
C ILE A 381 -2.29 1.45 -8.60
N ARG A 382 -3.55 1.41 -9.06
CA ARG A 382 -4.63 0.65 -8.43
C ARG A 382 -4.28 -0.82 -8.29
N ASP A 383 -3.81 -1.45 -9.35
CA ASP A 383 -3.50 -2.87 -9.36
C ASP A 383 -2.33 -3.19 -8.41
N TRP A 384 -1.33 -2.32 -8.38
CA TRP A 384 -0.24 -2.41 -7.41
C TRP A 384 -0.74 -2.27 -5.96
N ALA A 385 -1.55 -1.26 -5.69
CA ALA A 385 -2.11 -1.00 -4.36
C ALA A 385 -2.99 -2.16 -3.88
N LYS A 386 -3.83 -2.69 -4.78
CA LYS A 386 -4.68 -3.85 -4.52
C LYS A 386 -3.87 -5.11 -4.24
N ALA A 387 -2.82 -5.37 -5.02
CA ALA A 387 -1.94 -6.52 -4.84
C ALA A 387 -1.16 -6.46 -3.51
N ARG A 388 -0.90 -5.27 -2.98
CA ARG A 388 -0.26 -5.06 -1.67
C ARG A 388 -1.24 -5.04 -0.51
N GLY A 389 -2.54 -4.98 -0.77
CA GLY A 389 -3.58 -4.93 0.25
C GLY A 389 -3.67 -3.60 0.98
N LEU A 390 -3.51 -2.47 0.26
CA LEU A 390 -3.69 -1.15 0.85
C LEU A 390 -5.11 -0.97 1.38
N ALA A 391 -5.25 -0.18 2.44
CA ALA A 391 -6.54 0.10 3.07
C ALA A 391 -7.39 1.13 2.32
N ARG A 392 -6.76 2.00 1.51
CA ARG A 392 -7.45 3.09 0.82
C ARG A 392 -6.80 3.40 -0.52
N PHE A 393 -7.65 3.66 -1.51
CA PHE A 393 -7.27 4.12 -2.83
C PHE A 393 -8.25 5.18 -3.31
N THR A 394 -7.81 6.42 -3.44
CA THR A 394 -8.63 7.59 -3.70
C THR A 394 -7.87 8.61 -4.55
N PHE A 395 -8.54 9.65 -5.00
CA PHE A 395 -7.92 10.72 -5.78
C PHE A 395 -8.67 12.06 -5.64
N TRP A 396 -7.96 13.14 -5.87
CA TRP A 396 -8.46 14.49 -6.09
C TRP A 396 -8.64 14.70 -7.59
N SER A 397 -9.85 14.82 -8.17
CA SER A 397 -11.17 14.68 -7.56
C SER A 397 -12.20 14.26 -8.61
N VAL A 398 -13.38 13.82 -8.17
CA VAL A 398 -14.52 13.50 -9.04
C VAL A 398 -14.97 14.71 -9.86
N ASN A 399 -14.87 15.93 -9.30
CA ASN A 399 -15.14 17.19 -10.00
C ASN A 399 -14.28 17.32 -11.27
N ARG A 400 -13.05 16.86 -11.21
CA ARG A 400 -12.09 16.90 -12.32
C ARG A 400 -12.19 15.70 -13.26
N ASP A 401 -12.97 14.68 -12.94
CA ASP A 401 -12.98 13.42 -13.69
C ASP A 401 -13.84 13.49 -14.94
N ARG A 402 -13.45 14.42 -15.82
CA ARG A 402 -14.04 14.65 -17.15
C ARG A 402 -12.97 15.20 -18.11
N PRO A 403 -13.16 15.03 -19.43
CA PRO A 403 -12.22 15.51 -20.44
C PRO A 403 -12.14 17.04 -20.46
N CYS A 404 -10.95 17.54 -20.73
CA CYS A 404 -10.64 18.96 -20.83
C CYS A 404 -9.68 19.17 -21.99
N PRO A 405 -10.18 19.10 -23.25
CA PRO A 405 -9.32 19.32 -24.41
C PRO A 405 -8.83 20.76 -24.42
N GLY A 406 -7.51 20.94 -24.35
CA GLY A 406 -6.88 22.25 -24.36
C GLY A 406 -5.90 22.49 -23.22
N GLY A 407 -5.84 21.58 -22.27
CA GLY A 407 -4.82 21.56 -21.21
C GLY A 407 -4.98 22.67 -20.17
N GLY A 408 -4.45 22.42 -19.03
CA GLY A 408 -4.44 23.31 -17.87
C GLY A 408 -4.93 22.61 -16.62
N VAL A 409 -4.43 23.05 -15.48
CA VAL A 409 -4.89 22.57 -14.20
C VAL A 409 -6.06 23.42 -13.75
N VAL A 410 -7.24 22.82 -13.75
CA VAL A 410 -8.49 23.48 -13.37
C VAL A 410 -9.32 22.59 -12.47
N ALA A 411 -10.25 23.20 -11.74
CA ALA A 411 -11.04 22.51 -10.72
C ALA A 411 -12.08 21.55 -11.27
N ASN A 412 -12.48 21.70 -12.53
CA ASN A 412 -13.65 21.03 -13.12
C ASN A 412 -13.33 20.13 -14.30
N CYS A 413 -12.07 19.88 -14.61
CA CYS A 413 -11.66 18.86 -15.56
C CYS A 413 -10.21 18.42 -15.31
N SER A 414 -9.79 17.30 -15.89
CA SER A 414 -8.49 16.66 -15.62
C SER A 414 -7.31 17.26 -16.37
N GLY A 415 -7.53 18.17 -17.32
CA GLY A 415 -6.48 18.69 -18.19
C GLY A 415 -6.06 17.77 -19.33
N ILE A 416 -6.69 16.61 -19.49
CA ILE A 416 -6.34 15.59 -20.49
C ILE A 416 -7.58 15.08 -21.25
N ALA A 417 -7.33 14.38 -22.34
CA ALA A 417 -8.34 13.58 -23.00
C ALA A 417 -8.59 12.30 -22.20
N GLN A 418 -9.83 12.05 -21.84
CA GLN A 418 -10.30 10.86 -21.12
C GLN A 418 -11.81 10.69 -21.35
N ASN A 419 -12.37 9.58 -20.88
CA ASN A 419 -13.81 9.45 -20.75
C ASN A 419 -14.29 10.10 -19.43
N THR A 420 -15.55 10.57 -19.43
CA THR A 420 -16.14 11.11 -18.18
C THR A 420 -16.23 10.02 -17.13
N TRP A 421 -15.75 10.32 -15.90
CA TRP A 421 -15.66 9.43 -14.73
C TRP A 421 -14.79 8.18 -14.93
N GLU A 422 -13.81 8.26 -15.81
CA GLU A 422 -12.90 7.13 -16.06
C GLU A 422 -12.04 6.81 -14.82
N PHE A 423 -11.50 7.80 -14.13
CA PHE A 423 -10.74 7.60 -12.89
C PHE A 423 -11.61 7.07 -11.76
N THR A 424 -12.84 7.55 -11.64
CA THR A 424 -13.81 7.05 -10.66
C THR A 424 -14.14 5.58 -10.92
N GLY A 425 -14.35 5.20 -12.19
CA GLY A 425 -14.59 3.82 -12.59
C GLY A 425 -13.40 2.90 -12.28
N ILE A 426 -12.18 3.37 -12.55
CA ILE A 426 -10.95 2.64 -12.20
C ILE A 426 -10.86 2.47 -10.67
N THR A 427 -11.12 3.54 -9.90
CA THR A 427 -11.07 3.54 -8.44
C THR A 427 -12.12 2.61 -7.84
N ALA A 428 -13.33 2.53 -8.43
CA ALA A 428 -14.38 1.60 -8.00
C ALA A 428 -13.97 0.12 -8.13
N GLY A 429 -12.97 -0.18 -8.95
CA GLY A 429 -12.39 -1.52 -9.10
C GLY A 429 -11.35 -1.88 -8.04
N PHE A 430 -11.05 -1.00 -7.08
CA PHE A 430 -10.13 -1.26 -5.96
C PHE A 430 -10.80 -2.09 -4.88
#